data_9731110b1ff5b080d215150da41c2551
#
_entry.id   9731110b1ff5b080d215150da41c2551
#
_cell.length_a   1.000
_cell.length_b   1.000
_cell.length_c   1.000
_cell.angle_alpha   90.00
_cell.angle_beta   90.00
_cell.angle_gamma   90.00
#
_symmetry.space_group_name_H-M   'P 1'
#
loop_
_entity.id
_entity.type
_entity.pdbx_description
1 polymer ?
#
loop_
_entity_poly.entity_id
_entity_poly.type
_entity_poly.pdbx_seq_one_letter_code
_entity_poly.pdbx_strand_id
1 'polypeptide(L)'
;NQNWRDYMNKLEGKTEGELQLYQVYNAINKHADQDAIYSIDVGDTTQTSTRHLHMTPKNMWRTSPLFATMGIALPGGIAAKKDNPDRQVWNIMGDGAFNMCYPDVITNVQYDLPVINLVFSNAEYGFIKNKYEDTNKHLFGVDFTNADYAKIAEAQGAVGFTVDRIEDIDAVVAEAVKLNKEGKTVVIDARITQHRPLPVEVLELDPKLHSEEAIKAFKEKYEAEELVPFRLFLEEEGLQSRAIK
;
A
#
# COMPACT_ATOMS: atom_id res chain seq x y z
N ASN A 1 22.37 0.64 -5.51
CA ASN A 1 21.46 1.21 -4.51
C ASN A 1 20.99 2.62 -4.86
N GLN A 2 21.86 3.50 -5.42
CA GLN A 2 21.48 4.86 -5.79
C GLN A 2 20.48 4.84 -6.95
N ASN A 3 20.75 4.12 -8.03
CA ASN A 3 19.85 4.00 -9.19
C ASN A 3 18.43 3.53 -8.79
N TRP A 4 18.35 2.56 -7.85
CA TRP A 4 17.07 2.11 -7.33
C TRP A 4 16.32 3.23 -6.58
N ARG A 5 17.04 3.98 -5.74
CA ARG A 5 16.43 5.11 -5.01
C ARG A 5 15.97 6.20 -5.97
N ASP A 6 16.78 6.52 -6.98
CA ASP A 6 16.45 7.52 -7.98
C ASP A 6 15.20 7.14 -8.78
N TYR A 7 15.07 5.83 -9.09
CA TYR A 7 13.86 5.33 -9.73
C TYR A 7 12.63 5.43 -8.82
N MET A 8 12.73 5.05 -7.54
CA MET A 8 11.62 5.22 -6.60
C MET A 8 11.22 6.69 -6.46
N ASN A 9 12.18 7.58 -6.33
CA ASN A 9 11.93 9.02 -6.27
C ASN A 9 11.22 9.55 -7.53
N LYS A 10 11.58 9.03 -8.72
CA LYS A 10 10.90 9.36 -9.97
C LYS A 10 9.43 8.96 -9.96
N LEU A 11 9.11 7.75 -9.45
CA LEU A 11 7.72 7.30 -9.30
C LEU A 11 6.96 8.16 -8.29
N GLU A 12 7.55 8.39 -7.13
CA GLU A 12 6.97 9.19 -6.04
C GLU A 12 6.72 10.64 -6.45
N GLY A 13 7.56 11.17 -7.33
CA GLY A 13 7.48 12.55 -7.85
C GLY A 13 6.55 12.75 -9.05
N LYS A 14 5.86 11.71 -9.55
CA LYS A 14 4.88 11.88 -10.64
C LYS A 14 3.72 12.75 -10.18
N THR A 15 3.37 13.76 -11.00
CA THR A 15 2.30 14.73 -10.73
C THR A 15 1.12 14.62 -11.70
N GLU A 16 1.21 13.73 -12.67
CA GLU A 16 0.20 13.53 -13.71
C GLU A 16 -0.24 12.07 -13.75
N GLY A 17 -1.46 11.85 -14.24
CA GLY A 17 -2.09 10.54 -14.36
C GLY A 17 -3.04 10.23 -13.19
N GLU A 18 -3.31 8.97 -12.97
CA GLU A 18 -4.17 8.49 -11.90
C GLU A 18 -3.39 8.39 -10.59
N LEU A 19 -4.09 8.55 -9.46
CA LEU A 19 -3.49 8.42 -8.14
C LEU A 19 -3.01 6.97 -7.92
N GLN A 20 -1.75 6.84 -7.58
CA GLN A 20 -1.10 5.58 -7.25
C GLN A 20 -0.56 5.62 -5.81
N LEU A 21 -0.29 4.48 -5.25
CA LEU A 21 0.20 4.39 -3.87
C LEU A 21 1.52 5.15 -3.63
N TYR A 22 2.40 5.24 -4.63
CA TYR A 22 3.70 5.89 -4.45
C TYR A 22 3.59 7.42 -4.27
N GLN A 23 2.59 8.10 -4.86
CA GLN A 23 2.34 9.52 -4.57
C GLN A 23 1.80 9.70 -3.14
N VAL A 24 0.99 8.75 -2.67
CA VAL A 24 0.50 8.77 -1.28
C VAL A 24 1.66 8.61 -0.30
N TYR A 25 2.58 7.67 -0.55
CA TYR A 25 3.80 7.54 0.27
C TYR A 25 4.69 8.77 0.22
N ASN A 26 4.79 9.43 -0.94
CA ASN A 26 5.52 10.69 -1.06
C ASN A 26 4.93 11.78 -0.14
N ALA A 27 3.60 11.90 -0.10
CA ALA A 27 2.94 12.83 0.81
C ALA A 27 3.20 12.47 2.29
N ILE A 28 3.15 11.18 2.65
CA ILE A 28 3.52 10.73 4.00
C ILE A 28 4.97 11.11 4.33
N ASN A 29 5.91 10.85 3.43
CA ASN A 29 7.33 11.17 3.63
C ASN A 29 7.59 12.66 3.88
N LYS A 30 6.75 13.55 3.32
CA LYS A 30 6.85 15.01 3.54
C LYS A 30 6.28 15.45 4.89
N HIS A 31 5.19 14.84 5.34
CA HIS A 31 4.39 15.38 6.44
C HIS A 31 4.45 14.56 7.72
N ALA A 32 4.82 13.28 7.67
CA ALA A 32 4.92 12.44 8.86
C ALA A 32 6.06 12.88 9.78
N ASP A 33 5.86 12.68 11.08
CA ASP A 33 6.87 12.99 12.09
C ASP A 33 8.08 12.05 11.93
N GLN A 34 9.27 12.56 12.21
CA GLN A 34 10.55 11.85 12.00
C GLN A 34 10.72 10.62 12.87
N ASP A 35 9.90 10.47 13.90
CA ASP A 35 9.87 9.34 14.81
C ASP A 35 8.52 8.59 14.75
N ALA A 36 7.73 8.81 13.69
CA ALA A 36 6.45 8.16 13.51
C ALA A 36 6.56 6.63 13.60
N ILE A 37 5.49 6.00 14.08
CA ILE A 37 5.33 4.55 14.11
C ILE A 37 4.40 4.15 12.97
N TYR A 38 4.85 3.19 12.17
CA TYR A 38 4.09 2.65 11.05
C TYR A 38 3.63 1.23 11.37
N SER A 39 2.33 1.03 11.53
CA SER A 39 1.68 -0.27 11.62
C SER A 39 1.17 -0.64 10.23
N ILE A 40 1.81 -1.62 9.61
CA ILE A 40 1.59 -1.96 8.20
C ILE A 40 0.80 -3.26 8.11
N ASP A 41 -0.24 -3.23 7.31
CA ASP A 41 -1.02 -4.44 7.04
C ASP A 41 -0.36 -5.36 6.01
N VAL A 42 -0.92 -6.53 5.87
CA VAL A 42 -0.43 -7.56 4.96
C VAL A 42 -1.07 -7.40 3.58
N GLY A 43 -0.24 -7.57 2.56
CA GLY A 43 -0.58 -7.43 1.16
C GLY A 43 0.43 -6.57 0.40
N ASP A 44 -0.01 -5.89 -0.65
CA ASP A 44 0.82 -4.96 -1.41
C ASP A 44 1.40 -3.84 -0.53
N THR A 45 0.67 -3.45 0.51
CA THR A 45 1.12 -2.47 1.50
C THR A 45 2.40 -2.88 2.22
N THR A 46 2.61 -4.17 2.48
CA THR A 46 3.86 -4.67 3.09
C THR A 46 5.05 -4.41 2.17
N GLN A 47 4.93 -4.75 0.89
CA GLN A 47 6.01 -4.56 -0.08
C GLN A 47 6.25 -3.09 -0.39
N THR A 48 5.17 -2.34 -0.62
CA THR A 48 5.25 -0.95 -1.06
C THR A 48 5.74 -0.03 0.05
N SER A 49 5.35 -0.28 1.31
CA SER A 49 5.87 0.47 2.45
C SER A 49 7.39 0.32 2.60
N THR A 50 7.95 -0.87 2.37
CA THR A 50 9.41 -1.07 2.44
C THR A 50 10.16 -0.40 1.31
N ARG A 51 9.49 -0.10 0.20
CA ARG A 51 10.09 0.57 -0.97
C ARG A 51 9.99 2.08 -0.90
N HIS A 52 8.84 2.59 -0.45
CA HIS A 52 8.45 3.99 -0.59
C HIS A 52 8.45 4.80 0.71
N LEU A 53 8.41 4.19 1.90
CA LEU A 53 8.59 4.93 3.14
C LEU A 53 10.08 5.26 3.35
N HIS A 54 10.37 6.54 3.54
CA HIS A 54 11.72 7.04 3.82
C HIS A 54 11.99 6.96 5.32
N MET A 55 12.37 5.78 5.78
CA MET A 55 12.56 5.49 7.20
C MET A 55 13.82 6.14 7.76
N THR A 56 13.69 6.75 8.93
CA THR A 56 14.79 7.20 9.78
C THR A 56 15.11 6.14 10.86
N PRO A 57 16.26 6.21 11.54
CA PRO A 57 16.54 5.32 12.68
C PRO A 57 15.59 5.47 13.87
N LYS A 58 14.80 6.55 13.91
CA LYS A 58 13.83 6.81 14.98
C LYS A 58 12.45 6.21 14.71
N ASN A 59 12.14 5.93 13.45
CA ASN A 59 10.87 5.33 13.08
C ASN A 59 10.79 3.87 13.56
N MET A 60 9.56 3.41 13.76
CA MET A 60 9.26 2.01 13.96
C MET A 60 8.35 1.53 12.83
N TRP A 61 8.67 0.37 12.27
CA TRP A 61 7.87 -0.30 11.24
C TRP A 61 7.51 -1.69 11.72
N ARG A 62 6.24 -2.05 11.69
CA ARG A 62 5.72 -3.32 12.20
C ARG A 62 4.69 -3.89 11.26
N THR A 63 4.69 -5.20 11.11
CA THR A 63 3.69 -5.98 10.36
C THR A 63 3.57 -7.37 10.96
N SER A 64 2.72 -8.22 10.41
CA SER A 64 2.60 -9.65 10.77
C SER A 64 3.42 -10.53 9.81
N PRO A 65 4.74 -10.70 10.01
CA PRO A 65 5.59 -11.38 9.04
C PRO A 65 5.46 -12.90 9.09
N LEU A 66 5.01 -13.47 10.22
CA LEU A 66 4.99 -14.90 10.41
C LEU A 66 3.71 -15.55 9.86
N PHE A 67 2.55 -14.99 10.19
CA PHE A 67 1.26 -15.53 9.79
C PHE A 67 0.59 -14.76 8.65
N ALA A 68 1.17 -13.66 8.22
CA ALA A 68 0.62 -12.79 7.17
C ALA A 68 -0.86 -12.44 7.43
N THR A 69 -1.16 -12.02 8.65
CA THR A 69 -2.53 -11.75 9.11
C THR A 69 -3.01 -10.41 8.58
N MET A 70 -4.00 -10.40 7.69
CA MET A 70 -4.70 -9.20 7.27
C MET A 70 -5.55 -8.64 8.42
N GLY A 71 -5.70 -7.32 8.48
CA GLY A 71 -6.41 -6.62 9.56
C GLY A 71 -5.55 -6.35 10.79
N ILE A 72 -4.23 -6.56 10.74
CA ILE A 72 -3.31 -6.35 11.88
C ILE A 72 -2.96 -4.86 12.09
N ALA A 73 -2.99 -4.04 11.04
CA ALA A 73 -2.47 -2.68 11.14
C ALA A 73 -3.26 -1.83 12.14
N LEU A 74 -4.57 -1.87 12.13
CA LEU A 74 -5.40 -1.07 13.03
C LEU A 74 -5.22 -1.47 14.50
N PRO A 75 -5.42 -2.73 14.93
CA PRO A 75 -5.17 -3.12 16.33
C PRO A 75 -3.71 -2.95 16.74
N GLY A 76 -2.77 -3.17 15.81
CA GLY A 76 -1.35 -2.89 16.03
C GLY A 76 -1.06 -1.42 16.30
N GLY A 77 -1.74 -0.51 15.57
CA GLY A 77 -1.66 0.93 15.79
C GLY A 77 -2.30 1.38 17.09
N ILE A 78 -3.43 0.79 17.49
CA ILE A 78 -4.05 1.02 18.80
C ILE A 78 -3.04 0.70 19.92
N ALA A 79 -2.43 -0.48 19.87
CA ALA A 79 -1.41 -0.89 20.83
C ALA A 79 -0.20 0.05 20.82
N ALA A 80 0.31 0.38 19.62
CA ALA A 80 1.45 1.28 19.45
C ALA A 80 1.18 2.67 20.03
N LYS A 81 -0.03 3.22 19.80
CA LYS A 81 -0.41 4.54 20.33
C LYS A 81 -0.57 4.53 21.84
N LYS A 82 -1.12 3.45 22.39
CA LYS A 82 -1.23 3.28 23.83
C LYS A 82 0.13 3.22 24.54
N ASP A 83 1.09 2.50 23.94
CA ASP A 83 2.44 2.37 24.49
C ASP A 83 3.32 3.61 24.24
N ASN A 84 3.00 4.41 23.22
CA ASN A 84 3.76 5.59 22.82
C ASN A 84 2.82 6.78 22.59
N PRO A 85 2.21 7.33 23.66
CA PRO A 85 1.14 8.33 23.55
C PRO A 85 1.57 9.62 22.86
N ASP A 86 2.85 9.98 22.93
CA ASP A 86 3.40 11.23 22.37
C ASP A 86 3.82 11.10 20.90
N ARG A 87 3.86 9.87 20.35
CA ARG A 87 4.31 9.63 18.99
C ARG A 87 3.14 9.57 18.01
N GLN A 88 3.40 10.04 16.80
CA GLN A 88 2.48 9.87 15.68
C GLN A 88 2.43 8.41 15.25
N VAL A 89 1.23 7.87 15.04
CA VAL A 89 1.01 6.48 14.59
C VAL A 89 0.22 6.48 13.28
N TRP A 90 0.77 5.79 12.28
CA TRP A 90 0.14 5.53 11.00
C TRP A 90 -0.21 4.04 10.89
N ASN A 91 -1.47 3.75 10.59
CA ASN A 91 -1.92 2.43 10.19
C ASN A 91 -2.08 2.45 8.67
N ILE A 92 -1.29 1.66 7.96
CA ILE A 92 -1.29 1.63 6.50
C ILE A 92 -1.79 0.26 6.04
N MET A 93 -2.91 0.24 5.34
CA MET A 93 -3.59 -0.99 4.97
C MET A 93 -4.29 -0.89 3.61
N GLY A 94 -4.55 -2.02 3.00
CA GLY A 94 -5.46 -2.12 1.87
C GLY A 94 -6.91 -2.17 2.33
N ASP A 95 -7.82 -1.89 1.43
CA ASP A 95 -9.26 -1.92 1.67
C ASP A 95 -9.78 -3.28 2.13
N GLY A 96 -9.28 -4.37 1.54
CA GLY A 96 -9.63 -5.72 1.97
C GLY A 96 -9.21 -6.01 3.41
N ALA A 97 -8.06 -5.52 3.85
CA ALA A 97 -7.60 -5.64 5.24
C ALA A 97 -8.42 -4.73 6.18
N PHE A 98 -8.70 -3.49 5.74
CA PHE A 98 -9.53 -2.56 6.52
C PHE A 98 -10.94 -3.10 6.73
N ASN A 99 -11.53 -3.76 5.73
CA ASN A 99 -12.83 -4.43 5.86
C ASN A 99 -12.88 -5.48 6.98
N MET A 100 -11.74 -6.04 7.37
CA MET A 100 -11.68 -7.02 8.46
C MET A 100 -11.62 -6.38 9.85
N CYS A 101 -11.26 -5.10 9.96
CA CYS A 101 -10.99 -4.47 11.26
C CYS A 101 -11.55 -3.05 11.43
N TYR A 102 -12.18 -2.44 10.43
CA TYR A 102 -12.68 -1.06 10.53
C TYR A 102 -13.61 -0.81 11.73
N PRO A 103 -14.35 -1.79 12.30
CA PRO A 103 -15.14 -1.53 13.50
C PRO A 103 -14.30 -1.03 14.68
N ASP A 104 -13.00 -1.36 14.72
CA ASP A 104 -12.10 -0.94 15.79
C ASP A 104 -11.64 0.53 15.68
N VAL A 105 -12.02 1.26 14.63
CA VAL A 105 -11.83 2.72 14.57
C VAL A 105 -12.52 3.40 15.75
N ILE A 106 -13.69 2.89 16.16
CA ILE A 106 -14.40 3.41 17.34
C ILE A 106 -13.59 3.24 18.64
N THR A 107 -12.74 2.22 18.72
CA THR A 107 -11.84 2.01 19.87
C THR A 107 -10.84 3.16 20.00
N ASN A 108 -10.28 3.63 18.88
CA ASN A 108 -9.41 4.80 18.88
C ASN A 108 -10.13 6.06 19.39
N VAL A 109 -11.36 6.27 18.95
CA VAL A 109 -12.19 7.42 19.36
C VAL A 109 -12.57 7.32 20.84
N GLN A 110 -13.03 6.14 21.26
CA GLN A 110 -13.52 5.92 22.63
C GLN A 110 -12.43 6.10 23.69
N TYR A 111 -11.20 5.73 23.38
CA TYR A 111 -10.08 5.75 24.33
C TYR A 111 -9.08 6.89 24.10
N ASP A 112 -9.45 7.89 23.29
CA ASP A 112 -8.60 9.04 22.96
C ASP A 112 -7.20 8.61 22.48
N LEU A 113 -7.15 7.66 21.56
CA LEU A 113 -5.94 7.13 20.95
C LEU A 113 -5.81 7.62 19.49
N PRO A 114 -5.43 8.89 19.26
CA PRO A 114 -5.41 9.48 17.93
C PRO A 114 -4.37 8.80 17.04
N VAL A 115 -4.82 8.19 15.94
CA VAL A 115 -4.01 7.57 14.90
C VAL A 115 -4.46 8.06 13.54
N ILE A 116 -3.61 7.91 12.53
CA ILE A 116 -3.96 8.14 11.13
C ILE A 116 -4.08 6.77 10.45
N ASN A 117 -5.28 6.44 9.99
CA ASN A 117 -5.56 5.23 9.24
C ASN A 117 -5.56 5.58 7.76
N LEU A 118 -4.58 5.08 7.01
CA LEU A 118 -4.52 5.18 5.56
C LEU A 118 -5.01 3.88 4.94
N VAL A 119 -6.04 3.98 4.11
CA VAL A 119 -6.61 2.85 3.37
C VAL A 119 -6.33 3.05 1.88
N PHE A 120 -5.57 2.15 1.29
CA PHE A 120 -5.41 2.05 -0.15
C PHE A 120 -6.61 1.30 -0.72
N SER A 121 -7.49 2.03 -1.40
CA SER A 121 -8.75 1.52 -1.93
C SER A 121 -8.65 1.28 -3.43
N ASN A 122 -8.59 0.02 -3.83
CA ASN A 122 -8.59 -0.41 -5.22
C ASN A 122 -9.66 -1.46 -5.55
N ALA A 123 -10.49 -1.81 -4.59
CA ALA A 123 -11.59 -2.79 -4.70
C ALA A 123 -11.13 -4.22 -5.03
N GLU A 124 -9.92 -4.59 -4.60
CA GLU A 124 -9.37 -5.91 -4.89
C GLU A 124 -8.37 -6.41 -3.85
N TYR A 125 -8.23 -7.73 -3.78
CA TYR A 125 -7.11 -8.37 -3.09
C TYR A 125 -5.89 -8.41 -4.02
N GLY A 126 -5.29 -7.25 -4.28
CA GLY A 126 -4.29 -7.03 -5.33
C GLY A 126 -3.12 -8.00 -5.27
N PHE A 127 -2.55 -8.26 -4.09
CA PHE A 127 -1.46 -9.21 -3.92
C PHE A 127 -1.81 -10.63 -4.40
N ILE A 128 -3.02 -11.09 -4.09
CA ILE A 128 -3.50 -12.43 -4.52
C ILE A 128 -3.83 -12.43 -6.01
N LYS A 129 -4.49 -11.35 -6.48
CA LYS A 129 -4.84 -11.18 -7.90
C LYS A 129 -3.59 -11.21 -8.77
N ASN A 130 -2.59 -10.39 -8.45
CA ASN A 130 -1.31 -10.37 -9.14
C ASN A 130 -0.66 -11.76 -9.19
N LYS A 131 -0.71 -12.50 -8.06
CA LYS A 131 -0.15 -13.86 -8.00
C LYS A 131 -0.90 -14.87 -8.86
N TYR A 132 -2.21 -14.74 -8.98
CA TYR A 132 -3.01 -15.58 -9.85
C TYR A 132 -2.71 -15.27 -11.32
N GLU A 133 -2.62 -14.00 -11.68
CA GLU A 133 -2.25 -13.56 -13.03
C GLU A 133 -0.85 -14.06 -13.40
N ASP A 134 0.16 -13.87 -12.54
CA ASP A 134 1.53 -14.32 -12.76
C ASP A 134 1.65 -15.84 -12.96
N THR A 135 0.74 -16.61 -12.42
CA THR A 135 0.72 -18.08 -12.53
C THR A 135 -0.38 -18.58 -13.46
N ASN A 136 -1.00 -17.67 -14.22
CA ASN A 136 -2.11 -17.96 -15.14
C ASN A 136 -3.24 -18.79 -14.50
N LYS A 137 -3.57 -18.48 -13.25
CA LYS A 137 -4.69 -19.10 -12.54
C LYS A 137 -5.98 -18.34 -12.81
N HIS A 138 -7.09 -19.06 -12.70
CA HIS A 138 -8.41 -18.43 -12.79
C HIS A 138 -8.63 -17.45 -11.66
N LEU A 139 -9.02 -16.22 -12.00
CA LEU A 139 -9.36 -15.19 -11.02
C LEU A 139 -10.73 -15.48 -10.44
N PHE A 140 -10.79 -15.67 -9.13
CA PHE A 140 -12.03 -15.88 -8.41
C PHE A 140 -11.94 -15.29 -7.00
N GLY A 141 -12.96 -14.48 -6.63
CA GLY A 141 -13.08 -13.90 -5.31
C GLY A 141 -11.99 -12.88 -4.96
N VAL A 142 -11.34 -12.27 -5.96
CA VAL A 142 -10.28 -11.29 -5.77
C VAL A 142 -10.75 -9.86 -5.91
N ASP A 143 -11.88 -9.64 -6.57
CA ASP A 143 -12.52 -8.33 -6.72
C ASP A 143 -13.72 -8.23 -5.77
N PHE A 144 -13.97 -7.04 -5.23
CA PHE A 144 -15.10 -6.77 -4.34
C PHE A 144 -15.57 -5.30 -4.48
N THR A 145 -16.67 -4.97 -3.82
CA THR A 145 -17.20 -3.61 -3.81
C THR A 145 -16.67 -2.86 -2.61
N ASN A 146 -16.04 -1.71 -2.84
CA ASN A 146 -15.61 -0.81 -1.77
C ASN A 146 -16.78 -0.11 -1.11
N ALA A 147 -16.69 0.05 0.20
CA ALA A 147 -17.50 0.97 0.95
C ALA A 147 -16.92 2.40 0.86
N ASP A 148 -17.66 3.37 1.34
CA ASP A 148 -17.15 4.73 1.59
C ASP A 148 -16.52 4.75 2.99
N TYR A 149 -15.22 4.51 3.04
CA TYR A 149 -14.49 4.35 4.31
C TYR A 149 -14.39 5.66 5.09
N ALA A 150 -14.37 6.79 4.40
CA ALA A 150 -14.41 8.10 5.05
C ALA A 150 -15.72 8.29 5.83
N LYS A 151 -16.87 8.00 5.21
CA LYS A 151 -18.19 8.08 5.88
C LYS A 151 -18.35 7.06 7.00
N ILE A 152 -17.81 5.86 6.84
CA ILE A 152 -17.79 4.86 7.92
C ILE A 152 -17.01 5.41 9.13
N ALA A 153 -15.87 6.04 8.90
CA ALA A 153 -15.07 6.64 9.96
C ALA A 153 -15.80 7.80 10.65
N GLU A 154 -16.44 8.67 9.88
CA GLU A 154 -17.27 9.78 10.42
C GLU A 154 -18.42 9.26 11.28
N ALA A 155 -19.09 8.20 10.85
CA ALA A 155 -20.16 7.56 11.64
C ALA A 155 -19.65 6.98 12.97
N GLN A 156 -18.35 6.69 13.08
CA GLN A 156 -17.68 6.23 14.29
C GLN A 156 -17.07 7.38 15.11
N GLY A 157 -17.22 8.62 14.68
CA GLY A 157 -16.69 9.80 15.37
C GLY A 157 -15.24 10.17 15.04
N ALA A 158 -14.64 9.53 14.05
CA ALA A 158 -13.34 9.91 13.50
C ALA A 158 -13.52 10.97 12.40
N VAL A 159 -12.42 11.50 11.87
CA VAL A 159 -12.43 12.39 10.71
C VAL A 159 -12.13 11.56 9.46
N GLY A 160 -13.00 11.66 8.45
CA GLY A 160 -12.87 10.96 7.18
C GLY A 160 -12.41 11.87 6.05
N PHE A 161 -11.47 11.39 5.23
CA PHE A 161 -11.09 12.00 3.96
C PHE A 161 -11.17 10.97 2.85
N THR A 162 -11.71 11.38 1.70
CA THR A 162 -11.61 10.61 0.46
C THR A 162 -10.73 11.38 -0.51
N VAL A 163 -9.75 10.71 -1.12
CA VAL A 163 -8.86 11.28 -2.13
C VAL A 163 -8.67 10.31 -3.28
N ASP A 164 -8.85 10.79 -4.51
CA ASP A 164 -8.75 10.04 -5.76
C ASP A 164 -7.91 10.75 -6.84
N ARG A 165 -7.35 11.94 -6.50
CA ARG A 165 -6.59 12.77 -7.42
C ARG A 165 -5.21 13.09 -6.85
N ILE A 166 -4.20 13.09 -7.73
CA ILE A 166 -2.80 13.35 -7.35
C ILE A 166 -2.64 14.74 -6.74
N GLU A 167 -3.30 15.75 -7.30
CA GLU A 167 -3.17 17.13 -6.86
C GLU A 167 -3.71 17.38 -5.45
N ASP A 168 -4.60 16.52 -4.95
CA ASP A 168 -5.23 16.70 -3.64
C ASP A 168 -4.48 15.96 -2.51
N ILE A 169 -3.69 14.93 -2.84
CA ILE A 169 -3.12 14.02 -1.83
C ILE A 169 -2.21 14.72 -0.82
N ASP A 170 -1.39 15.65 -1.27
CA ASP A 170 -0.45 16.36 -0.39
C ASP A 170 -1.19 17.20 0.66
N ALA A 171 -2.24 17.92 0.24
CA ALA A 171 -3.08 18.74 1.11
C ALA A 171 -3.89 17.87 2.10
N VAL A 172 -4.44 16.75 1.63
CA VAL A 172 -5.20 15.81 2.49
C VAL A 172 -4.29 15.21 3.56
N VAL A 173 -3.09 14.77 3.21
CA VAL A 173 -2.14 14.20 4.17
C VAL A 173 -1.68 15.26 5.16
N ALA A 174 -1.39 16.49 4.71
CA ALA A 174 -1.03 17.59 5.60
C ALA A 174 -2.12 17.91 6.62
N GLU A 175 -3.38 18.00 6.19
CA GLU A 175 -4.51 18.25 7.07
C GLU A 175 -4.78 17.07 8.03
N ALA A 176 -4.65 15.84 7.56
CA ALA A 176 -4.75 14.65 8.41
C ALA A 176 -3.71 14.66 9.54
N VAL A 177 -2.46 15.02 9.23
CA VAL A 177 -1.39 15.17 10.23
C VAL A 177 -1.71 16.25 11.24
N LYS A 178 -2.19 17.41 10.78
CA LYS A 178 -2.58 18.52 11.64
C LYS A 178 -3.69 18.10 12.61
N LEU A 179 -4.79 17.52 12.10
CA LEU A 179 -5.91 17.04 12.92
C LEU A 179 -5.50 15.94 13.89
N ASN A 180 -4.58 15.07 13.50
CA ASN A 180 -4.04 14.04 14.38
C ASN A 180 -3.27 14.66 15.55
N LYS A 181 -2.49 15.72 15.31
CA LYS A 181 -1.81 16.50 16.36
C LYS A 181 -2.79 17.25 17.28
N GLU A 182 -3.99 17.54 16.81
CA GLU A 182 -5.10 18.08 17.61
C GLU A 182 -5.86 16.99 18.40
N GLY A 183 -5.37 15.75 18.38
CA GLY A 183 -5.97 14.63 19.11
C GLY A 183 -7.10 13.90 18.36
N LYS A 184 -7.21 14.08 17.04
CA LYS A 184 -8.23 13.40 16.24
C LYS A 184 -7.72 12.10 15.64
N THR A 185 -8.56 11.06 15.67
CA THR A 185 -8.40 9.89 14.82
C THR A 185 -8.85 10.24 13.41
N VAL A 186 -8.03 9.92 12.42
CA VAL A 186 -8.28 10.23 11.01
C VAL A 186 -8.30 8.95 10.19
N VAL A 187 -9.17 8.87 9.19
CA VAL A 187 -9.16 7.85 8.14
C VAL A 187 -9.04 8.53 6.79
N ILE A 188 -8.04 8.15 6.01
CA ILE A 188 -7.83 8.58 4.63
C ILE A 188 -8.18 7.41 3.72
N ASP A 189 -9.29 7.51 2.99
CA ASP A 189 -9.68 6.61 1.91
C ASP A 189 -8.99 7.08 0.62
N ALA A 190 -7.79 6.56 0.37
CA ALA A 190 -7.02 6.86 -0.84
C ALA A 190 -7.44 5.91 -1.96
N ARG A 191 -8.29 6.39 -2.86
CA ARG A 191 -8.80 5.63 -4.00
C ARG A 191 -7.75 5.61 -5.10
N ILE A 192 -6.99 4.54 -5.12
CA ILE A 192 -5.93 4.32 -6.10
C ILE A 192 -6.40 3.43 -7.23
N THR A 193 -5.77 3.53 -8.37
CA THR A 193 -5.93 2.54 -9.41
C THR A 193 -5.25 1.23 -9.06
N GLN A 194 -5.63 0.17 -9.77
CA GLN A 194 -5.00 -1.14 -9.60
C GLN A 194 -3.48 -0.99 -9.68
N HIS A 195 -2.80 -1.42 -8.64
CA HIS A 195 -1.35 -1.38 -8.57
C HIS A 195 -0.78 -2.76 -8.83
N ARG A 196 0.05 -2.84 -9.85
CA ARG A 196 0.92 -3.99 -10.00
C ARG A 196 2.27 -3.66 -9.38
N PRO A 197 2.69 -4.37 -8.32
CA PRO A 197 4.03 -4.16 -7.76
C PRO A 197 5.07 -4.39 -8.85
N LEU A 198 6.23 -3.73 -8.71
CA LEU A 198 7.35 -3.95 -9.62
C LEU A 198 7.54 -5.44 -9.85
N PRO A 199 7.63 -5.89 -11.10
CA PRO A 199 7.64 -7.29 -11.43
C PRO A 199 8.74 -8.02 -10.66
N VAL A 200 8.38 -9.12 -10.07
CA VAL A 200 9.32 -10.13 -9.64
C VAL A 200 9.80 -10.88 -10.86
N GLU A 201 10.95 -11.47 -10.77
CA GLU A 201 11.52 -12.29 -11.85
C GLU A 201 10.46 -13.27 -12.36
N VAL A 202 10.21 -13.24 -13.67
CA VAL A 202 9.15 -14.00 -14.24
C VAL A 202 9.41 -15.44 -14.17
N LEU A 203 8.43 -16.09 -13.71
CA LEU A 203 8.30 -17.52 -13.75
C LEU A 203 7.82 -17.93 -15.15
N GLU A 204 8.63 -18.69 -15.85
CA GLU A 204 8.16 -19.43 -17.01
C GLU A 204 7.06 -20.38 -16.53
N LEU A 205 5.95 -20.46 -17.26
CA LEU A 205 4.95 -21.47 -16.95
C LEU A 205 5.55 -22.87 -17.20
N ASP A 206 5.47 -23.73 -16.21
CA ASP A 206 5.97 -25.11 -16.32
C ASP A 206 5.17 -25.88 -17.38
N PRO A 207 5.81 -26.34 -18.47
CA PRO A 207 5.13 -27.10 -19.53
C PRO A 207 4.49 -28.40 -19.05
N LYS A 208 4.85 -28.91 -17.88
CA LYS A 208 4.25 -30.10 -17.28
C LYS A 208 2.92 -29.81 -16.58
N LEU A 209 2.68 -28.54 -16.23
CA LEU A 209 1.52 -28.10 -15.45
C LEU A 209 0.53 -27.26 -16.26
N HIS A 210 0.95 -26.75 -17.43
CA HIS A 210 0.18 -25.84 -18.26
C HIS A 210 0.12 -26.28 -19.70
N SER A 211 -1.02 -26.01 -20.38
CA SER A 211 -1.17 -26.29 -21.80
C SER A 211 -0.28 -25.38 -22.66
N GLU A 212 0.00 -25.82 -23.89
CA GLU A 212 0.75 -24.99 -24.86
C GLU A 212 0.05 -23.66 -25.15
N GLU A 213 -1.31 -23.66 -25.19
CA GLU A 213 -2.09 -22.44 -25.37
C GLU A 213 -1.93 -21.48 -24.18
N ALA A 214 -1.93 -22.01 -22.94
CA ALA A 214 -1.72 -21.21 -21.75
C ALA A 214 -0.32 -20.60 -21.71
N ILE A 215 0.70 -21.38 -22.10
CA ILE A 215 2.09 -20.89 -22.19
C ILE A 215 2.22 -19.83 -23.27
N LYS A 216 1.57 -20.02 -24.41
CA LYS A 216 1.55 -19.05 -25.50
C LYS A 216 0.86 -17.76 -25.08
N ALA A 217 -0.32 -17.84 -24.49
CA ALA A 217 -1.05 -16.66 -23.98
C ALA A 217 -0.27 -15.90 -22.90
N PHE A 218 0.48 -16.61 -22.06
CA PHE A 218 1.37 -16.02 -21.07
C PHE A 218 2.52 -15.26 -21.74
N LYS A 219 3.14 -15.83 -22.78
CA LYS A 219 4.19 -15.16 -23.57
C LYS A 219 3.66 -13.93 -24.31
N GLU A 220 2.45 -14.01 -24.88
CA GLU A 220 1.82 -12.88 -25.55
C GLU A 220 1.56 -11.69 -24.59
N LYS A 221 1.11 -11.97 -23.37
CA LYS A 221 1.00 -10.94 -22.30
C LYS A 221 2.35 -10.33 -21.94
N TYR A 222 3.38 -11.13 -22.00
CA TYR A 222 4.75 -10.74 -21.76
C TYR A 222 5.28 -9.77 -22.82
N GLU A 223 5.06 -10.15 -24.09
CA GLU A 223 5.44 -9.34 -25.24
C GLU A 223 4.60 -8.07 -25.37
N ALA A 224 3.38 -8.07 -24.84
CA ALA A 224 2.50 -6.90 -24.74
C ALA A 224 2.81 -5.96 -23.56
N GLU A 225 3.94 -6.16 -22.86
CA GLU A 225 4.38 -5.39 -21.68
C GLU A 225 3.44 -5.48 -20.44
N GLU A 226 2.42 -6.35 -20.48
CA GLU A 226 1.56 -6.57 -19.34
C GLU A 226 2.26 -7.32 -18.21
N LEU A 227 3.33 -8.06 -18.54
CA LEU A 227 4.17 -8.82 -17.61
C LEU A 227 5.64 -8.70 -18.01
N VAL A 228 6.35 -7.73 -17.46
CA VAL A 228 7.77 -7.54 -17.77
C VAL A 228 8.66 -8.17 -16.71
N PRO A 229 9.65 -9.01 -17.07
CA PRO A 229 10.66 -9.50 -16.11
C PRO A 229 11.35 -8.34 -15.42
N PHE A 230 11.61 -8.48 -14.14
CA PHE A 230 12.31 -7.46 -13.37
C PHE A 230 13.64 -7.03 -14.03
N ARG A 231 14.35 -7.98 -14.62
CA ARG A 231 15.59 -7.69 -15.37
C ARG A 231 15.35 -6.80 -16.57
N LEU A 232 14.39 -7.14 -17.44
CA LEU A 232 14.07 -6.35 -18.64
C LEU A 232 13.51 -4.98 -18.25
N PHE A 233 12.65 -4.93 -17.24
CA PHE A 233 12.17 -3.69 -16.67
C PHE A 233 13.32 -2.77 -16.21
N LEU A 234 14.35 -3.32 -15.52
CA LEU A 234 15.51 -2.54 -15.11
C LEU A 234 16.32 -2.04 -16.32
N GLU A 235 16.47 -2.85 -17.36
CA GLU A 235 17.18 -2.50 -18.60
C GLU A 235 16.45 -1.38 -19.35
N GLU A 236 15.12 -1.49 -19.51
CA GLU A 236 14.27 -0.48 -20.16
C GLU A 236 14.27 0.86 -19.43
N GLU A 237 14.24 0.83 -18.10
CA GLU A 237 14.34 2.03 -17.27
C GLU A 237 15.77 2.57 -17.14
N GLY A 238 16.73 1.99 -17.84
CA GLY A 238 18.15 2.39 -17.80
C GLY A 238 18.84 2.10 -16.46
N LEU A 239 18.28 1.20 -15.67
CA LEU A 239 18.82 0.78 -14.40
C LEU A 239 19.72 -0.45 -14.59
N GLN A 240 20.94 -0.39 -14.09
CA GLN A 240 21.84 -1.54 -14.18
C GLN A 240 21.40 -2.66 -13.24
N SER A 241 20.97 -3.78 -13.80
CA SER A 241 20.86 -5.04 -13.07
C SER A 241 22.27 -5.46 -12.65
N ARG A 242 22.50 -5.72 -11.37
CA ARG A 242 23.67 -6.53 -11.00
C ARG A 242 23.38 -7.93 -11.52
N ALA A 243 24.07 -8.29 -12.60
CA ALA A 243 24.04 -9.67 -13.06
C ALA A 243 24.39 -10.57 -11.87
N ILE A 244 23.42 -11.37 -11.45
CA ILE A 244 23.70 -12.49 -10.57
C ILE A 244 24.53 -13.44 -11.44
N LYS A 245 25.83 -13.52 -11.14
CA LYS A 245 26.72 -14.50 -11.75
C LYS A 245 26.38 -15.86 -11.21
#